data_5f1feb1ac077344097a62972553a727f
#
_entry.id   5f1feb1ac077344097a62972553a727f
#
_cell.length_a   1.000
_cell.length_b   1.000
_cell.length_c   1.000
_cell.angle_alpha   90.00
_cell.angle_beta   90.00
_cell.angle_gamma   90.00
#
_symmetry.space_group_name_H-M   'P 1'
#
loop_
_entity.id
_entity.type
_entity.pdbx_description
1 polymer ?
#
loop_
_entity_poly.entity_id
_entity_poly.type
_entity_poly.pdbx_seq_one_letter_code
_entity_poly.pdbx_strand_id
1 'polypeptide(L)'
;LRVAGLIESAQSGPNPCKSMELRSLDGGHRFAISQNLGPGSQACNLHPEGLALACAEVEQSIARGADVVILSKFGKQEALGSGLIDAFSAAYAADLPIMTSVSPAVMSEWRQFAGDLAECVTPDTAAQDSWLDGWLQDCMIGMRTHDRIGYPIARTITA
;
A
#
# COMPACT_ATOMS: atom_id res chain seq x y z
N LEU A 1 17.44 1.40 5.78
CA LEU A 1 16.26 1.59 4.96
C LEU A 1 15.10 2.02 5.86
N ARG A 2 14.51 3.20 5.59
CA ARG A 2 13.34 3.71 6.31
C ARG A 2 12.10 3.35 5.51
N VAL A 3 11.23 2.54 6.11
CA VAL A 3 10.02 2.04 5.47
C VAL A 3 8.83 2.84 5.96
N ALA A 4 8.16 3.54 5.07
CA ALA A 4 6.84 4.12 5.32
C ALA A 4 5.75 3.18 4.82
N GLY A 5 4.53 3.37 5.28
CA GLY A 5 3.38 2.69 4.72
C GLY A 5 2.41 2.13 5.74
N LEU A 6 1.44 1.40 5.21
CA LEU A 6 0.30 0.88 5.93
C LEU A 6 0.07 -0.58 5.58
N ILE A 7 -0.12 -1.41 6.57
CA ILE A 7 -0.54 -2.80 6.40
C ILE A 7 -1.89 -3.04 7.06
N GLU A 8 -2.73 -3.80 6.38
CA GLU A 8 -3.99 -4.27 6.93
C GLU A 8 -3.72 -5.29 8.03
N SER A 9 -4.31 -5.10 9.19
CA SER A 9 -4.26 -6.07 10.28
C SER A 9 -5.67 -6.57 10.57
N ALA A 10 -5.85 -7.89 10.49
CA ALA A 10 -7.08 -8.51 10.94
C ALA A 10 -7.10 -8.52 12.46
N GLN A 11 -8.13 -7.93 13.06
CA GLN A 11 -8.35 -8.15 14.48
C GLN A 11 -8.87 -9.57 14.70
N SER A 12 -8.21 -10.28 15.59
CA SER A 12 -8.66 -11.60 16.06
C SER A 12 -9.94 -11.45 16.88
N GLY A 13 -11.09 -11.68 16.26
CA GLY A 13 -12.39 -11.60 16.91
C GLY A 13 -13.40 -12.52 16.23
N PRO A 14 -14.54 -12.82 16.87
CA PRO A 14 -15.55 -13.74 16.35
C PRO A 14 -16.23 -13.26 15.04
N ASN A 15 -15.92 -12.08 14.57
CA ASN A 15 -16.45 -11.51 13.33
C ASN A 15 -15.35 -10.73 12.57
N PRO A 16 -14.47 -11.39 11.80
CA PRO A 16 -13.34 -10.75 11.10
C PRO A 16 -13.74 -9.66 10.09
N CYS A 17 -15.00 -9.68 9.61
CA CYS A 17 -15.51 -8.61 8.71
C CYS A 17 -15.93 -7.33 9.43
N LYS A 18 -15.88 -7.25 10.76
CA LYS A 18 -16.44 -6.11 11.50
C LYS A 18 -15.42 -5.11 12.03
N SER A 19 -14.13 -5.40 11.95
CA SER A 19 -13.09 -4.45 12.37
C SER A 19 -11.85 -4.58 11.50
N MET A 20 -11.79 -3.76 10.46
CA MET A 20 -10.59 -3.59 9.65
C MET A 20 -9.79 -2.44 10.22
N GLU A 21 -8.50 -2.65 10.32
CA GLU A 21 -7.54 -1.69 10.86
C GLU A 21 -6.32 -1.63 9.95
N LEU A 22 -5.81 -0.42 9.74
CA LEU A 22 -4.50 -0.20 9.14
C LEU A 22 -3.50 0.09 10.25
N ARG A 23 -2.32 -0.48 10.11
CA ARG A 23 -1.18 -0.23 11.00
C ARG A 23 -0.06 0.43 10.23
N SER A 24 0.41 1.57 10.74
CA SER A 24 1.61 2.24 10.22
C SER A 24 2.86 1.41 10.46
N LEU A 25 3.71 1.34 9.47
CA LEU A 25 5.03 0.67 9.53
C LEU A 25 6.08 1.54 10.21
N ASP A 26 5.89 2.86 10.20
CA ASP A 26 6.82 3.87 10.77
C ASP A 26 6.39 4.25 12.18
N GLY A 27 5.80 3.84 12.97
CA GLY A 27 5.44 4.28 14.33
C GLY A 27 4.46 3.34 15.02
N GLY A 28 3.95 2.39 14.26
CA GLY A 28 3.01 1.39 14.76
C GLY A 28 1.63 1.95 15.11
N HIS A 29 1.31 3.16 14.68
CA HIS A 29 -0.01 3.74 14.85
C HIS A 29 -1.07 2.89 14.17
N ARG A 30 -2.27 2.86 14.73
CA ARG A 30 -3.38 2.04 14.25
C ARG A 30 -4.56 2.93 13.90
N PHE A 31 -5.15 2.69 12.75
CA PHE A 31 -6.26 3.44 12.21
C PHE A 31 -7.43 2.50 11.96
N ALA A 32 -8.52 2.67 12.70
CA ALA A 32 -9.74 1.95 12.42
C ALA A 32 -10.34 2.44 11.10
N ILE A 33 -10.48 1.55 10.13
CA ILE A 33 -11.00 1.86 8.80
C ILE A 33 -12.36 1.23 8.53
N SER A 34 -12.97 0.63 9.51
CA SER A 34 -14.33 0.09 9.42
C SER A 34 -15.24 0.68 10.48
N GLN A 35 -16.49 0.93 10.11
CA GLN A 35 -17.57 1.32 11.03
C GLN A 35 -18.50 0.14 11.29
N ASN A 36 -18.93 0.00 12.55
CA ASN A 36 -19.99 -0.94 12.89
C ASN A 36 -21.35 -0.25 12.76
N LEU A 37 -22.06 -0.48 11.68
CA LEU A 37 -23.39 0.11 11.42
C LEU A 37 -24.57 -0.70 11.98
N GLY A 38 -24.32 -1.59 12.95
CA GLY A 38 -25.38 -2.33 13.61
C GLY A 38 -25.81 -3.61 12.91
N PRO A 39 -26.68 -4.42 13.55
CA PRO A 39 -27.19 -5.66 13.01
C PRO A 39 -28.10 -5.38 11.80
N GLY A 40 -27.72 -5.87 10.62
CA GLY A 40 -28.48 -5.71 9.37
C GLY A 40 -27.73 -5.03 8.24
N SER A 41 -26.63 -4.36 8.50
CA SER A 41 -25.80 -3.78 7.45
C SER A 41 -24.97 -4.86 6.76
N GLN A 42 -25.20 -5.07 5.45
CA GLN A 42 -24.42 -5.98 4.61
C GLN A 42 -23.21 -5.30 3.95
N ALA A 43 -23.00 -4.02 4.19
CA ALA A 43 -21.89 -3.27 3.61
C ALA A 43 -20.71 -3.22 4.57
N CYS A 44 -19.51 -3.53 4.08
CA CYS A 44 -18.26 -3.12 4.72
C CYS A 44 -18.19 -1.59 4.63
N ASN A 45 -18.61 -0.91 5.70
CA ASN A 45 -18.54 0.53 5.74
C ASN A 45 -17.13 0.95 6.13
N LEU A 46 -16.39 1.44 5.17
CA LEU A 46 -15.12 2.10 5.41
C LEU A 46 -15.35 3.41 6.17
N HIS A 47 -14.45 3.71 7.07
CA HIS A 47 -14.42 4.95 7.85
C HIS A 47 -13.55 5.98 7.10
N PRO A 48 -14.14 6.97 6.40
CA PRO A 48 -13.36 7.90 5.58
C PRO A 48 -12.32 8.69 6.38
N GLU A 49 -12.67 9.09 7.59
CA GLU A 49 -11.77 9.83 8.48
C GLU A 49 -10.56 8.98 8.90
N GLY A 50 -10.77 7.70 9.22
CA GLY A 50 -9.69 6.78 9.54
C GLY A 50 -8.73 6.58 8.37
N LEU A 51 -9.26 6.49 7.14
CA LEU A 51 -8.45 6.41 5.93
C LEU A 51 -7.68 7.71 5.67
N ALA A 52 -8.31 8.88 5.85
CA ALA A 52 -7.64 10.16 5.68
C ALA A 52 -6.48 10.35 6.69
N LEU A 53 -6.69 9.97 7.95
CA LEU A 53 -5.63 9.99 8.96
C LEU A 53 -4.48 9.02 8.63
N ALA A 54 -4.81 7.83 8.12
CA ALA A 54 -3.81 6.87 7.69
C ALA A 54 -3.00 7.38 6.49
N CYS A 55 -3.62 8.02 5.50
CA CYS A 55 -2.92 8.66 4.38
C CYS A 55 -1.99 9.77 4.86
N ALA A 56 -2.48 10.66 5.74
CA ALA A 56 -1.69 11.75 6.30
C ALA A 56 -0.44 11.24 7.04
N GLU A 57 -0.54 10.12 7.76
CA GLU A 57 0.62 9.48 8.40
C GLU A 57 1.67 9.04 7.37
N VAL A 58 1.25 8.43 6.26
CA VAL A 58 2.18 8.03 5.18
C VAL A 58 2.86 9.25 4.57
N GLU A 59 2.10 10.31 4.26
CA GLU A 59 2.64 11.55 3.72
C GLU A 59 3.68 12.19 4.65
N GLN A 60 3.42 12.20 5.96
CA GLN A 60 4.37 12.67 6.96
C GLN A 60 5.63 11.80 7.01
N SER A 61 5.48 10.47 6.91
CA SER A 61 6.62 9.55 6.89
C SER A 61 7.48 9.75 5.64
N ILE A 62 6.86 9.99 4.49
CA ILE A 62 7.55 10.37 3.25
C ILE A 62 8.31 11.68 3.44
N ALA A 63 7.68 12.70 4.00
CA ALA A 63 8.30 14.00 4.27
C ALA A 63 9.48 13.92 5.26
N ARG A 64 9.43 12.99 6.22
CA ARG A 64 10.56 12.68 7.13
C ARG A 64 11.71 11.93 6.42
N GLY A 65 11.52 11.53 5.17
CA GLY A 65 12.53 10.93 4.32
C GLY A 65 12.49 9.40 4.32
N ALA A 66 11.34 8.83 4.00
CA ALA A 66 11.23 7.40 3.72
C ALA A 66 12.05 7.01 2.49
N ASP A 67 12.49 5.75 2.47
CA ASP A 67 13.27 5.18 1.37
C ASP A 67 12.40 4.25 0.49
N VAL A 68 11.34 3.66 1.08
CA VAL A 68 10.39 2.78 0.41
C VAL A 68 9.01 2.90 1.05
N VAL A 69 7.96 2.71 0.26
CA VAL A 69 6.58 2.75 0.74
C VAL A 69 5.92 1.39 0.51
N ILE A 70 5.28 0.86 1.54
CA ILE A 70 4.50 -0.38 1.46
C ILE A 70 3.04 -0.06 1.77
N LEU A 71 2.15 -0.31 0.81
CA LEU A 71 0.71 -0.12 0.98
C LEU A 71 0.00 -1.47 0.82
N SER A 72 -0.82 -1.84 1.79
CA SER A 72 -1.32 -3.21 1.90
C SER A 72 -2.06 -3.70 0.66
N LYS A 73 -2.81 -2.79 -0.01
CA LYS A 73 -3.61 -3.23 -1.14
C LYS A 73 -4.09 -2.06 -2.01
N PHE A 74 -4.09 -2.27 -3.33
CA PHE A 74 -4.88 -1.52 -4.29
C PHE A 74 -6.17 -2.31 -4.58
N GLY A 75 -7.29 -1.80 -4.14
CA GLY A 75 -8.58 -2.45 -4.21
C GLY A 75 -9.64 -1.56 -4.89
N LYS A 76 -10.90 -1.88 -4.66
CA LYS A 76 -12.04 -1.14 -5.26
C LYS A 76 -12.07 0.33 -4.89
N GLN A 77 -11.65 0.69 -3.68
CA GLN A 77 -11.67 2.08 -3.23
C GLN A 77 -10.64 2.91 -4.00
N GLU A 78 -9.44 2.39 -4.13
CA GLU A 78 -8.35 3.02 -4.88
C GLU A 78 -8.71 3.12 -6.36
N ALA A 79 -9.32 2.09 -6.95
CA ALA A 79 -9.83 2.10 -8.31
C ALA A 79 -10.92 3.16 -8.55
N LEU A 80 -11.66 3.55 -7.52
CA LEU A 80 -12.66 4.62 -7.54
C LEU A 80 -12.09 6.00 -7.17
N GLY A 81 -10.78 6.12 -7.01
CA GLY A 81 -10.12 7.38 -6.63
C GLY A 81 -10.31 7.78 -5.18
N SER A 82 -10.46 6.80 -4.28
CA SER A 82 -10.60 7.00 -2.83
C SER A 82 -9.68 6.05 -2.06
N GLY A 83 -9.95 5.79 -0.80
CA GLY A 83 -9.12 4.88 0.00
C GLY A 83 -7.72 5.43 0.23
N LEU A 84 -6.70 4.66 -0.13
CA LEU A 84 -5.28 5.01 0.03
C LEU A 84 -4.69 5.72 -1.20
N ILE A 85 -5.50 6.17 -2.16
CA ILE A 85 -5.01 6.73 -3.43
C ILE A 85 -4.09 7.94 -3.23
N ASP A 86 -4.33 8.75 -2.20
CA ASP A 86 -3.50 9.90 -1.88
C ASP A 86 -2.11 9.47 -1.39
N ALA A 87 -2.03 8.39 -0.60
CA ALA A 87 -0.75 7.82 -0.18
C ALA A 87 0.04 7.25 -1.35
N PHE A 88 -0.62 6.59 -2.33
CA PHE A 88 0.02 6.18 -3.58
C PHE A 88 0.55 7.37 -4.37
N SER A 89 -0.26 8.42 -4.49
CA SER A 89 0.11 9.64 -5.22
C SER A 89 1.28 10.36 -4.56
N ALA A 90 1.30 10.44 -3.22
CA ALA A 90 2.39 11.06 -2.47
C ALA A 90 3.71 10.29 -2.65
N ALA A 91 3.67 8.95 -2.59
CA ALA A 91 4.84 8.12 -2.82
C ALA A 91 5.38 8.26 -4.26
N TYR A 92 4.49 8.30 -5.25
CA TYR A 92 4.83 8.55 -6.63
C TYR A 92 5.47 9.93 -6.83
N ALA A 93 4.86 10.98 -6.27
CA ALA A 93 5.36 12.35 -6.37
C ALA A 93 6.74 12.53 -5.69
N ALA A 94 7.03 11.73 -4.68
CA ALA A 94 8.33 11.67 -4.01
C ALA A 94 9.34 10.74 -4.70
N ASP A 95 8.97 10.15 -5.84
CA ASP A 95 9.79 9.20 -6.59
C ASP A 95 10.29 8.03 -5.73
N LEU A 96 9.42 7.51 -4.86
CA LEU A 96 9.74 6.40 -3.96
C LEU A 96 9.25 5.07 -4.53
N PRO A 97 10.04 4.00 -4.35
CA PRO A 97 9.59 2.65 -4.69
C PRO A 97 8.37 2.27 -3.84
N ILE A 98 7.36 1.68 -4.50
CA ILE A 98 6.11 1.26 -3.85
C ILE A 98 5.96 -0.26 -3.99
N MET A 99 5.63 -0.92 -2.88
CA MET A 99 5.16 -2.30 -2.88
C MET A 99 3.69 -2.37 -2.46
N THR A 100 2.88 -3.07 -3.23
CA THR A 100 1.46 -3.26 -2.92
C THR A 100 0.95 -4.59 -3.44
N SER A 101 -0.15 -5.07 -2.90
CA SER A 101 -0.92 -6.15 -3.52
C SER A 101 -2.08 -5.57 -4.33
N VAL A 102 -2.45 -6.22 -5.42
CA VAL A 102 -3.57 -5.80 -6.26
C VAL A 102 -4.60 -6.90 -6.36
N SER A 103 -5.85 -6.56 -6.05
CA SER A 103 -6.96 -7.48 -6.23
C SER A 103 -7.15 -7.79 -7.73
N PRO A 104 -7.29 -9.07 -8.12
CA PRO A 104 -7.53 -9.43 -9.52
C PRO A 104 -8.72 -8.71 -10.14
N ALA A 105 -9.73 -8.39 -9.33
CA ALA A 105 -10.94 -7.72 -9.78
C ALA A 105 -10.75 -6.27 -10.24
N VAL A 106 -9.62 -5.64 -9.91
CA VAL A 106 -9.28 -4.25 -10.27
C VAL A 106 -7.94 -4.14 -10.97
N MET A 107 -7.49 -5.21 -11.58
CA MET A 107 -6.21 -5.26 -12.27
C MET A 107 -6.15 -4.32 -13.49
N SER A 108 -7.29 -4.11 -14.17
CA SER A 108 -7.39 -3.18 -15.29
C SER A 108 -7.19 -1.73 -14.83
N GLU A 109 -7.82 -1.35 -13.73
CA GLU A 109 -7.73 -0.04 -13.12
C GLU A 109 -6.32 0.22 -12.57
N TRP A 110 -5.70 -0.82 -11.98
CA TRP A 110 -4.31 -0.75 -11.56
C TRP A 110 -3.37 -0.46 -12.72
N ARG A 111 -3.51 -1.19 -13.84
CA ARG A 111 -2.69 -0.96 -15.04
C ARG A 111 -2.88 0.44 -15.61
N GLN A 112 -4.10 0.97 -15.55
CA GLN A 112 -4.38 2.34 -15.98
C GLN A 112 -3.74 3.37 -15.04
N PHE A 113 -3.74 3.11 -13.75
CA PHE A 113 -3.15 3.99 -12.72
C PHE A 113 -1.62 3.96 -12.74
N ALA A 114 -1.02 2.79 -12.74
CA ALA A 114 0.42 2.60 -12.61
C ALA A 114 1.17 2.60 -13.96
N GLY A 115 0.48 2.32 -15.06
CA GLY A 115 1.06 2.28 -16.40
C GLY A 115 2.25 1.32 -16.49
N ASP A 116 3.26 1.72 -17.24
CA ASP A 116 4.51 0.97 -17.43
C ASP A 116 5.47 1.06 -16.23
N LEU A 117 5.09 1.79 -15.19
CA LEU A 117 5.90 1.97 -13.98
C LEU A 117 5.77 0.82 -12.98
N ALA A 118 4.85 -0.12 -13.23
CA ALA A 118 4.59 -1.23 -12.35
C ALA A 118 5.09 -2.57 -12.89
N GLU A 119 5.83 -3.29 -12.07
CA GLU A 119 6.14 -4.69 -12.29
C GLU A 119 5.18 -5.56 -11.47
N CYS A 120 4.55 -6.53 -12.12
CA CYS A 120 3.66 -7.48 -11.46
C CYS A 120 4.40 -8.80 -11.21
N VAL A 121 4.36 -9.29 -9.99
CA VAL A 121 4.92 -10.59 -9.61
C VAL A 121 3.82 -11.51 -9.09
N THR A 122 4.01 -12.81 -9.27
CA THR A 122 3.10 -13.81 -8.72
C THR A 122 3.33 -14.00 -7.23
N PRO A 123 2.33 -14.49 -6.45
CA PRO A 123 2.52 -14.80 -5.04
C PRO A 123 3.67 -15.78 -4.78
N ASP A 124 3.84 -16.78 -5.64
CA ASP A 124 4.92 -17.77 -5.53
C ASP A 124 6.30 -17.12 -5.66
N THR A 125 6.44 -16.14 -6.56
CA THR A 125 7.67 -15.37 -6.71
C THR A 125 7.89 -14.45 -5.51
N ALA A 126 6.84 -13.77 -5.05
CA ALA A 126 6.90 -12.88 -3.91
C ALA A 126 7.21 -13.59 -2.59
N ALA A 127 6.84 -14.87 -2.45
CA ALA A 127 7.16 -15.70 -1.30
C ALA A 127 8.65 -16.10 -1.23
N GLN A 128 9.45 -15.78 -2.25
CA GLN A 128 10.87 -16.05 -2.24
C GLN A 128 11.62 -14.89 -1.58
N ASP A 129 12.29 -15.16 -0.48
CA ASP A 129 13.10 -14.16 0.24
C ASP A 129 14.12 -13.50 -0.68
N SER A 130 14.71 -14.28 -1.59
CA SER A 130 15.70 -13.79 -2.56
C SER A 130 15.13 -12.71 -3.51
N TRP A 131 13.85 -12.77 -3.85
CA TRP A 131 13.22 -11.75 -4.68
C TRP A 131 13.06 -10.43 -3.91
N LEU A 132 12.61 -10.50 -2.67
CA LEU A 132 12.46 -9.32 -1.81
C LEU A 132 13.81 -8.66 -1.53
N ASP A 133 14.80 -9.46 -1.17
CA ASP A 133 16.17 -8.97 -0.93
C ASP A 133 16.76 -8.29 -2.17
N GLY A 134 16.60 -8.89 -3.34
CA GLY A 134 17.02 -8.31 -4.60
C GLY A 134 16.35 -6.96 -4.87
N TRP A 135 15.03 -6.88 -4.71
CA TRP A 135 14.31 -5.64 -4.89
C TRP A 135 14.75 -4.54 -3.90
N LEU A 136 14.94 -4.88 -2.63
CA LEU A 136 15.40 -3.92 -1.62
C LEU A 136 16.84 -3.44 -1.93
N GLN A 137 17.70 -4.31 -2.44
CA GLN A 137 19.04 -3.93 -2.89
C GLN A 137 18.98 -2.96 -4.07
N ASP A 138 18.14 -3.23 -5.07
CA ASP A 138 17.95 -2.36 -6.22
C ASP A 138 17.44 -0.97 -5.78
N CYS A 139 16.49 -0.91 -4.85
CA CYS A 139 16.04 0.35 -4.26
C CYS A 139 17.18 1.13 -3.61
N MET A 140 18.04 0.47 -2.84
CA MET A 140 19.20 1.10 -2.19
C MET A 140 20.24 1.61 -3.19
N ILE A 141 20.47 0.89 -4.27
CA ILE A 141 21.40 1.29 -5.34
C ILE A 141 20.84 2.50 -6.08
N GLY A 142 19.57 2.47 -6.48
CA GLY A 142 18.90 3.57 -7.17
C GLY A 142 18.93 4.87 -6.36
N MET A 143 18.77 4.79 -5.03
CA MET A 143 18.89 5.95 -4.15
C MET A 143 20.29 6.55 -4.10
N ARG A 144 21.34 5.73 -4.21
CA ARG A 144 22.74 6.20 -4.16
C ARG A 144 23.19 6.86 -5.45
N THR A 145 22.68 6.39 -6.57
CA THR A 145 23.14 6.84 -7.90
C THR A 145 22.36 8.00 -8.45
N HIS A 146 21.22 8.38 -7.88
CA HIS A 146 20.24 9.33 -8.45
C HIS A 146 19.80 8.95 -9.87
N ASP A 147 20.10 7.73 -10.31
CA ASP A 147 19.85 7.25 -11.66
C ASP A 147 18.71 6.21 -11.59
N ARG A 148 17.49 6.70 -11.42
CA ARG A 148 16.28 5.86 -11.37
C ARG A 148 15.68 5.58 -12.74
N ILE A 149 16.38 5.94 -13.81
CA ILE A 149 15.93 5.69 -15.18
C ILE A 149 15.97 4.19 -15.45
N GLY A 150 14.77 3.59 -15.55
CA GLY A 150 14.59 2.18 -15.92
C GLY A 150 14.23 1.21 -14.78
N TYR A 151 14.09 1.67 -13.53
CA TYR A 151 13.57 0.83 -12.46
C TYR A 151 12.07 1.01 -12.29
N PRO A 152 11.28 -0.07 -12.20
CA PRO A 152 9.85 0.04 -11.93
C PRO A 152 9.63 0.69 -10.56
N ILE A 153 8.88 1.78 -10.53
CA ILE A 153 8.56 2.53 -9.31
C ILE A 153 7.62 1.72 -8.42
N ALA A 154 6.77 0.88 -9.00
CA ALA A 154 5.83 0.06 -8.25
C ALA A 154 6.04 -1.42 -8.54
N ARG A 155 6.20 -2.24 -7.50
CA ARG A 155 6.11 -3.70 -7.58
C ARG A 155 4.84 -4.19 -6.94
N THR A 156 4.12 -5.01 -7.68
CA THR A 156 2.77 -5.44 -7.34
C THR A 156 2.73 -6.95 -7.20
N ILE A 157 2.20 -7.41 -6.08
CA ILE A 157 1.86 -8.82 -5.86
C ILE A 157 0.41 -9.02 -6.28
N THR A 158 0.19 -9.80 -7.33
CA THR A 158 -1.16 -10.21 -7.74
C THR A 158 -1.62 -11.38 -6.87
N ALA A 159 -2.57 -11.13 -6.00
CA ALA A 159 -3.17 -12.17 -5.15
C ALA A 159 -4.22 -12.99 -5.90
#